data_4df28b1d07095f72393ea8a95aab06d3
#
_entry.id   4df28b1d07095f72393ea8a95aab06d3
#
_cell.length_a   1.000
_cell.length_b   1.000
_cell.length_c   1.000
_cell.angle_alpha   90.00
_cell.angle_beta   90.00
_cell.angle_gamma   90.00
#
_symmetry.space_group_name_H-M   'P 1'
#
loop_
_entity.id
_entity.type
_entity.pdbx_description
1 polymer ?
#
loop_
_entity_poly.entity_id
_entity_poly.type
_entity_poly.pdbx_seq_one_letter_code
_entity_poly.pdbx_strand_id
1 'polypeptide(L)'
;MNKVFLFLALVALTTCFGFHHGRHGFRRRFQRLRHFSQEQFEKFQSNLLSDTKPSNRVTHRQAEIAQKVNRLRTTWQATEYERDYKPLLGAILDGLEQLPEKQFTNKLEALPENYDPRDAYPKCESLREVRDQSNCGSCWAFGAVEAMSDRICIASGQTDQRRVSAQNLLACCSSCGFGCDGGYPAYAWNYWKSTGIVTGGLYGDKDTCQPYFLPPCDHHVDGKYGPCDDTTNTPKCVRNCDDGNHADYTSDLTKGSSAYSVSGESNIMQELYESGPVEASFTVYEDFLTYKSGVYQHVTGSALGGHAIKMIGWGVENGVKYWLCVNSWNEGWGDNGYFKIIRGNNECGIERSINAGVPKL
;
A
#
# COMPACT_ATOMS: atom_id res chain seq x y z
N MET A 1 -0.02 34.23 7.83
CA MET A 1 -1.38 34.82 7.76
C MET A 1 -1.92 34.54 6.36
N ASN A 2 -3.12 34.05 6.20
CA ASN A 2 -3.93 33.88 4.95
C ASN A 2 -4.20 32.49 4.39
N LYS A 3 -4.13 31.42 5.16
CA LYS A 3 -4.78 30.17 4.72
C LYS A 3 -6.04 29.80 5.52
N VAL A 4 -6.28 30.44 6.65
CA VAL A 4 -7.49 30.21 7.50
C VAL A 4 -8.71 30.94 6.94
N PHE A 5 -8.53 32.06 6.22
CA PHE A 5 -9.64 32.84 5.66
C PHE A 5 -10.30 32.24 4.41
N LEU A 6 -9.59 31.40 3.67
CA LEU A 6 -10.15 30.77 2.47
C LEU A 6 -11.10 29.61 2.80
N PHE A 7 -10.92 28.98 3.95
CA PHE A 7 -11.76 27.85 4.39
C PHE A 7 -13.12 28.30 4.95
N LEU A 8 -13.18 29.48 5.55
CA LEU A 8 -14.46 30.05 6.06
C LEU A 8 -15.35 30.59 4.93
N ALA A 9 -14.80 31.00 3.79
CA ALA A 9 -15.56 31.46 2.65
C ALA A 9 -16.29 30.34 1.87
N LEU A 10 -15.76 29.12 1.88
CA LEU A 10 -16.38 27.96 1.22
C LEU A 10 -17.54 27.36 2.04
N VAL A 11 -17.59 27.59 3.34
CA VAL A 11 -18.69 27.13 4.20
C VAL A 11 -19.91 28.03 4.10
N ALA A 12 -19.74 29.29 3.72
CA ALA A 12 -20.85 30.27 3.62
C ALA A 12 -21.65 30.18 2.29
N LEU A 13 -21.09 29.54 1.24
CA LEU A 13 -21.75 29.47 -0.07
C LEU A 13 -22.67 28.24 -0.28
N THR A 14 -22.74 27.33 0.68
CA THR A 14 -23.60 26.13 0.61
C THR A 14 -24.93 26.26 1.33
N THR A 15 -25.27 27.44 1.87
CA THR A 15 -26.52 27.65 2.63
C THR A 15 -27.67 28.30 1.85
N CYS A 16 -27.52 28.59 0.56
CA CYS A 16 -28.54 29.22 -0.25
C CYS A 16 -29.02 28.38 -1.44
N PHE A 17 -29.55 27.21 -1.22
CA PHE A 17 -30.54 26.61 -2.13
C PHE A 17 -31.35 25.55 -1.37
N GLY A 18 -32.56 25.87 -1.06
CA GLY A 18 -33.51 24.98 -0.40
C GLY A 18 -34.12 23.98 -1.38
N PHE A 19 -34.17 22.74 -0.97
CA PHE A 19 -35.19 21.78 -1.39
C PHE A 19 -35.52 20.82 -0.23
N HIS A 20 -36.79 20.70 0.04
CA HIS A 20 -37.43 19.92 1.11
C HIS A 20 -37.54 18.43 0.73
N HIS A 21 -37.28 17.58 1.64
CA HIS A 21 -37.71 16.22 1.99
C HIS A 21 -36.57 15.16 2.02
N GLY A 22 -36.43 14.56 3.20
CA GLY A 22 -35.69 13.27 3.37
C GLY A 22 -34.26 13.34 3.93
N ARG A 23 -33.82 14.40 4.65
CA ARG A 23 -32.42 14.67 4.93
C ARG A 23 -31.87 14.37 6.35
N HIS A 24 -32.63 13.81 7.26
CA HIS A 24 -32.15 13.67 8.66
C HIS A 24 -31.13 12.55 8.89
N GLY A 25 -31.13 11.48 8.09
CA GLY A 25 -30.15 10.38 8.22
C GLY A 25 -28.79 10.70 7.58
N PHE A 26 -28.84 11.35 6.41
CA PHE A 26 -27.62 11.62 5.62
C PHE A 26 -26.73 12.73 6.22
N ARG A 27 -27.34 13.78 6.78
CA ARG A 27 -26.59 14.87 7.44
C ARG A 27 -25.84 14.43 8.70
N ARG A 28 -26.41 13.53 9.51
CA ARG A 28 -25.72 13.02 10.71
C ARG A 28 -24.53 12.09 10.35
N ARG A 29 -24.64 11.36 9.26
CA ARG A 29 -23.55 10.49 8.76
C ARG A 29 -22.40 11.31 8.17
N PHE A 30 -22.71 12.37 7.41
CA PHE A 30 -21.73 13.28 6.83
C PHE A 30 -21.03 14.18 7.88
N GLN A 31 -21.73 14.58 8.93
CA GLN A 31 -21.13 15.32 10.05
C GLN A 31 -20.20 14.44 10.89
N ARG A 32 -20.53 13.16 11.10
CA ARG A 32 -19.62 12.21 11.75
C ARG A 32 -18.37 11.97 10.91
N LEU A 33 -18.50 11.83 9.61
CA LEU A 33 -17.36 11.65 8.70
C LEU A 33 -16.41 12.87 8.67
N ARG A 34 -16.96 14.08 8.72
CA ARG A 34 -16.14 15.31 8.78
C ARG A 34 -15.40 15.47 10.12
N HIS A 35 -16.03 15.13 11.22
CA HIS A 35 -15.40 15.27 12.53
C HIS A 35 -14.32 14.23 12.75
N PHE A 36 -14.56 13.00 12.32
CA PHE A 36 -13.61 11.90 12.44
C PHE A 36 -12.37 12.08 11.53
N SER A 37 -12.57 12.56 10.28
CA SER A 37 -11.46 12.80 9.35
C SER A 37 -10.54 13.94 9.80
N GLN A 38 -11.06 14.96 10.46
CA GLN A 38 -10.26 16.11 10.88
C GLN A 38 -9.39 15.80 12.10
N GLU A 39 -9.90 15.08 13.07
CA GLU A 39 -9.15 14.66 14.26
C GLU A 39 -8.05 13.64 13.90
N GLN A 40 -8.35 12.72 12.98
CA GLN A 40 -7.37 11.79 12.44
C GLN A 40 -6.30 12.50 11.61
N PHE A 41 -6.69 13.47 10.79
CA PHE A 41 -5.77 14.28 10.00
C PHE A 41 -4.88 15.14 10.88
N GLU A 42 -5.42 15.78 11.92
CA GLU A 42 -4.63 16.55 12.88
C GLU A 42 -3.67 15.67 13.69
N LYS A 43 -4.10 14.46 14.07
CA LYS A 43 -3.23 13.47 14.73
C LYS A 43 -2.14 12.93 13.78
N PHE A 44 -2.48 12.72 12.52
CA PHE A 44 -1.53 12.35 11.47
C PHE A 44 -0.55 13.49 11.17
N GLN A 45 -1.04 14.73 11.03
CA GLN A 45 -0.19 15.91 10.86
C GLN A 45 0.67 16.20 12.11
N SER A 46 0.16 15.99 13.31
CA SER A 46 0.96 16.19 14.52
C SER A 46 2.11 15.20 14.62
N ASN A 47 1.92 13.98 14.17
CA ASN A 47 2.97 12.98 14.08
C ASN A 47 3.98 13.30 12.96
N LEU A 48 3.53 13.88 11.84
CA LEU A 48 4.39 14.34 10.74
C LEU A 48 5.15 15.64 11.07
N LEU A 49 4.56 16.55 11.85
CA LEU A 49 5.12 17.87 12.15
C LEU A 49 6.01 17.87 13.40
N SER A 50 5.98 16.83 14.23
CA SER A 50 6.87 16.73 15.40
C SER A 50 8.35 16.54 15.05
N ASP A 51 8.66 16.20 13.78
CA ASP A 51 10.02 15.88 13.33
C ASP A 51 10.64 16.88 12.33
N THR A 52 10.08 18.09 12.17
CA THR A 52 10.67 19.09 11.26
C THR A 52 11.76 19.94 11.88
N LYS A 53 12.86 19.35 12.32
CA LYS A 53 14.18 20.01 12.38
C LYS A 53 15.24 19.01 11.95
N PRO A 54 15.96 19.23 10.84
CA PRO A 54 17.13 18.44 10.52
C PRO A 54 18.19 18.76 11.57
N SER A 55 18.33 17.92 12.57
CA SER A 55 19.47 17.96 13.48
C SER A 55 20.51 16.96 12.97
N ASN A 56 21.78 17.32 12.99
CA ASN A 56 22.92 16.42 12.73
C ASN A 56 22.96 15.16 13.63
N ARG A 57 21.93 14.92 14.44
CA ARG A 57 21.75 13.72 15.26
C ARG A 57 21.03 12.57 14.54
N VAL A 58 20.40 12.85 13.41
CA VAL A 58 19.49 11.88 12.73
C VAL A 58 20.31 10.83 11.96
N THR A 59 21.44 11.22 11.38
CA THR A 59 22.34 10.34 10.60
C THR A 59 22.93 9.16 11.39
N HIS A 60 22.90 9.19 12.72
CA HIS A 60 23.43 8.10 13.55
C HIS A 60 22.37 7.13 14.07
N ARG A 61 21.10 7.47 14.02
CA ARG A 61 20.05 6.67 14.66
C ARG A 61 19.74 5.37 13.89
N GLN A 62 19.64 5.42 12.58
CA GLN A 62 19.43 4.20 11.79
C GLN A 62 20.65 3.27 11.86
N ALA A 63 21.85 3.81 11.84
CA ALA A 63 23.08 3.04 12.07
C ALA A 63 23.11 2.40 13.47
N GLU A 64 22.74 3.12 14.52
CA GLU A 64 22.64 2.57 15.87
C GLU A 64 21.60 1.44 15.97
N ILE A 65 20.45 1.61 15.33
CA ILE A 65 19.38 0.60 15.25
C ILE A 65 19.90 -0.65 14.53
N ALA A 66 20.51 -0.49 13.34
CA ALA A 66 21.05 -1.60 12.56
C ALA A 66 22.12 -2.38 13.34
N GLN A 67 23.06 -1.67 14.00
CA GLN A 67 24.08 -2.31 14.85
C GLN A 67 23.45 -3.04 16.02
N LYS A 68 22.40 -2.50 16.65
CA LYS A 68 21.69 -3.16 17.73
C LYS A 68 21.01 -4.44 17.24
N VAL A 69 20.29 -4.39 16.11
CA VAL A 69 19.67 -5.57 15.48
C VAL A 69 20.71 -6.65 15.23
N ASN A 70 21.82 -6.30 14.55
CA ASN A 70 22.86 -7.23 14.17
C ASN A 70 23.58 -7.86 15.39
N ARG A 71 23.71 -7.11 16.50
CA ARG A 71 24.26 -7.63 17.76
C ARG A 71 23.35 -8.63 18.45
N LEU A 72 22.03 -8.46 18.32
CA LEU A 72 21.05 -9.35 18.96
C LEU A 72 20.97 -10.72 18.27
N ARG A 73 21.60 -10.89 17.09
CA ARG A 73 21.59 -12.13 16.30
C ARG A 73 20.18 -12.71 16.17
N THR A 74 19.27 -11.85 15.71
CA THR A 74 17.86 -12.18 15.49
C THR A 74 17.68 -13.07 14.24
N THR A 75 16.44 -13.26 13.82
CA THR A 75 16.09 -14.01 12.61
C THR A 75 16.38 -13.26 11.31
N TRP A 76 16.85 -12.02 11.39
CA TRP A 76 17.11 -11.16 10.25
C TRP A 76 18.34 -10.26 10.43
N GLN A 77 18.78 -9.66 9.34
CA GLN A 77 19.95 -8.79 9.27
C GLN A 77 19.51 -7.38 8.84
N ALA A 78 20.12 -6.39 9.45
CA ALA A 78 19.96 -4.98 9.14
C ALA A 78 21.16 -4.47 8.33
N THR A 79 20.90 -3.53 7.41
CA THR A 79 21.93 -2.74 6.74
C THR A 79 22.12 -1.41 7.47
N GLU A 80 23.37 -0.97 7.59
CA GLU A 80 23.71 0.38 8.05
C GLU A 80 23.67 1.31 6.82
N TYR A 81 22.89 2.37 6.91
CA TYR A 81 22.80 3.41 5.89
C TYR A 81 23.55 4.66 6.34
N GLU A 82 24.14 5.39 5.40
CA GLU A 82 24.92 6.59 5.69
C GLU A 82 24.07 7.79 6.05
N ARG A 83 22.77 7.77 5.74
CA ARG A 83 21.82 8.85 6.02
C ARG A 83 20.50 8.31 6.55
N ASP A 84 19.85 9.13 7.35
CA ASP A 84 18.48 8.87 7.74
C ASP A 84 17.52 9.37 6.66
N TYR A 85 16.67 8.48 6.22
CA TYR A 85 15.62 8.75 5.25
C TYR A 85 14.28 8.93 5.97
N LYS A 86 13.51 9.91 5.54
CA LYS A 86 12.15 10.08 6.02
C LYS A 86 11.28 8.92 5.48
N PRO A 87 10.61 8.16 6.33
CA PRO A 87 9.73 7.10 5.86
C PRO A 87 8.52 7.69 5.15
N LEU A 88 8.26 7.24 3.91
CA LEU A 88 7.10 7.63 3.14
C LEU A 88 5.99 6.59 3.34
N LEU A 89 5.39 6.64 4.52
CA LEU A 89 4.32 5.77 4.95
C LEU A 89 2.97 6.42 4.64
N GLY A 90 2.01 5.65 4.14
CA GLY A 90 0.74 6.20 3.72
C GLY A 90 -0.47 5.30 3.97
N ALA A 91 -0.33 4.14 4.61
CA ALA A 91 -1.48 3.33 4.95
C ALA A 91 -2.11 3.80 6.27
N ILE A 92 -3.39 4.16 6.23
CA ILE A 92 -4.16 4.51 7.42
C ILE A 92 -4.76 3.22 7.96
N LEU A 93 -4.23 2.76 9.11
CA LEU A 93 -4.59 1.48 9.71
C LEU A 93 -5.85 1.56 10.59
N ASP A 94 -6.11 2.73 11.16
CA ASP A 94 -7.24 2.97 12.03
C ASP A 94 -8.42 3.57 11.25
N GLY A 95 -9.60 3.02 11.44
CA GLY A 95 -10.82 3.68 11.03
C GLY A 95 -11.65 2.94 10.02
N LEU A 96 -12.69 3.51 9.70
CA LEU A 96 -13.83 3.38 8.81
C LEU A 96 -13.96 2.01 8.09
N GLU A 97 -15.15 1.61 7.97
CA GLU A 97 -15.75 0.49 7.22
C GLU A 97 -14.77 -0.57 6.70
N GLN A 98 -14.66 -1.65 7.44
CA GLN A 98 -13.94 -2.85 6.99
C GLN A 98 -14.72 -3.48 5.83
N LEU A 99 -14.02 -4.05 4.87
CA LEU A 99 -14.64 -4.89 3.85
C LEU A 99 -15.29 -6.11 4.51
N PRO A 100 -16.35 -6.68 3.90
CA PRO A 100 -16.93 -7.92 4.39
C PRO A 100 -15.87 -9.02 4.45
N GLU A 101 -15.79 -9.74 5.54
CA GLU A 101 -14.83 -10.82 5.71
C GLU A 101 -15.22 -12.04 4.88
N LYS A 102 -14.25 -12.55 4.08
CA LYS A 102 -14.44 -13.78 3.29
C LYS A 102 -14.57 -14.99 4.21
N GLN A 103 -15.64 -15.76 4.00
CA GLN A 103 -15.87 -17.00 4.71
C GLN A 103 -15.33 -18.18 3.90
N PHE A 104 -14.45 -18.97 4.49
CA PHE A 104 -13.90 -20.18 3.89
C PHE A 104 -14.72 -21.38 4.37
N THR A 105 -15.67 -21.82 3.53
CA THR A 105 -16.55 -22.96 3.83
C THR A 105 -15.85 -24.31 3.63
N ASN A 106 -14.92 -24.37 2.68
CA ASN A 106 -14.11 -25.54 2.40
C ASN A 106 -12.67 -25.25 2.81
N LYS A 107 -12.23 -25.81 3.93
CA LYS A 107 -10.80 -25.71 4.30
C LYS A 107 -10.01 -26.74 3.50
N LEU A 108 -8.88 -26.30 2.91
CA LEU A 108 -7.94 -27.21 2.32
C LEU A 108 -7.32 -28.09 3.40
N GLU A 109 -7.33 -29.42 3.20
CA GLU A 109 -6.82 -30.38 4.18
C GLU A 109 -5.32 -30.23 4.44
N ALA A 110 -4.55 -29.84 3.40
CA ALA A 110 -3.12 -29.56 3.53
C ALA A 110 -2.68 -28.49 2.53
N LEU A 111 -2.01 -27.48 3.03
CA LEU A 111 -1.27 -26.51 2.23
C LEU A 111 0.23 -26.86 2.25
N PRO A 112 1.01 -26.55 1.21
CA PRO A 112 2.45 -26.82 1.21
C PRO A 112 3.13 -26.00 2.31
N GLU A 113 4.28 -26.50 2.80
CA GLU A 113 5.08 -25.80 3.81
C GLU A 113 5.61 -24.46 3.29
N ASN A 114 5.95 -24.41 1.99
CA ASN A 114 6.40 -23.22 1.29
C ASN A 114 5.54 -23.01 0.05
N TYR A 115 5.18 -21.77 -0.24
CA TYR A 115 4.45 -21.40 -1.43
C TYR A 115 4.93 -20.05 -1.96
N ASP A 116 5.28 -20.05 -3.25
CA ASP A 116 5.63 -18.88 -4.02
C ASP A 116 4.82 -18.90 -5.33
N PRO A 117 3.94 -17.93 -5.58
CA PRO A 117 3.11 -17.91 -6.78
C PRO A 117 3.92 -17.71 -8.06
N ARG A 118 5.16 -17.21 -7.97
CA ARG A 118 6.07 -17.03 -9.11
C ARG A 118 6.47 -18.37 -9.74
N ASP A 119 6.46 -19.45 -8.96
CA ASP A 119 6.71 -20.80 -9.43
C ASP A 119 5.43 -21.44 -9.99
N ALA A 120 4.28 -21.18 -9.35
CA ALA A 120 2.99 -21.71 -9.79
C ALA A 120 2.47 -21.02 -11.07
N TYR A 121 2.78 -19.73 -11.25
CA TYR A 121 2.31 -18.92 -12.37
C TYR A 121 3.48 -18.22 -13.08
N PRO A 122 4.37 -18.97 -13.73
CA PRO A 122 5.62 -18.41 -14.26
C PRO A 122 5.46 -17.39 -15.39
N LYS A 123 4.29 -17.35 -16.05
CA LYS A 123 4.02 -16.38 -17.13
C LYS A 123 3.43 -15.06 -16.62
N CYS A 124 3.05 -14.98 -15.34
CA CYS A 124 2.55 -13.71 -14.76
C CYS A 124 3.74 -12.82 -14.39
N GLU A 125 4.10 -11.90 -15.28
CA GLU A 125 5.26 -11.01 -15.11
C GLU A 125 5.09 -10.08 -13.91
N SER A 126 3.87 -9.62 -13.64
CA SER A 126 3.55 -8.74 -12.51
C SER A 126 3.89 -9.34 -11.14
N LEU A 127 3.89 -10.68 -11.00
CA LEU A 127 4.30 -11.36 -9.77
C LEU A 127 5.76 -11.09 -9.38
N ARG A 128 6.60 -10.77 -10.37
CA ARG A 128 8.04 -10.48 -10.19
C ARG A 128 8.33 -8.98 -10.18
N GLU A 129 7.35 -8.16 -10.54
CA GLU A 129 7.52 -6.73 -10.60
C GLU A 129 7.61 -6.13 -9.19
N VAL A 130 8.67 -5.37 -8.94
CA VAL A 130 8.85 -4.54 -7.76
C VAL A 130 8.69 -3.09 -8.19
N ARG A 131 7.65 -2.42 -7.68
CA ARG A 131 7.35 -1.04 -8.04
C ARG A 131 8.00 -0.05 -7.07
N ASP A 132 7.92 1.23 -7.43
CA ASP A 132 8.44 2.33 -6.62
C ASP A 132 7.37 3.42 -6.47
N GLN A 133 6.95 3.67 -5.22
CA GLN A 133 6.02 4.74 -4.88
C GLN A 133 6.67 6.13 -4.91
N SER A 134 8.00 6.22 -5.04
CA SER A 134 8.77 7.45 -5.04
C SER A 134 8.49 8.33 -3.81
N ASN A 135 8.62 9.64 -3.93
CA ASN A 135 8.37 10.60 -2.85
C ASN A 135 6.86 10.90 -2.63
N CYS A 136 6.05 9.85 -2.53
CA CYS A 136 4.61 9.93 -2.29
C CYS A 136 4.18 8.85 -1.29
N GLY A 137 3.39 9.20 -0.28
CA GLY A 137 2.82 8.27 0.69
C GLY A 137 1.69 7.43 0.11
N SER A 138 1.93 6.77 -1.02
CA SER A 138 0.93 6.05 -1.83
C SER A 138 0.98 4.53 -1.69
N CYS A 139 1.65 3.99 -0.68
CA CYS A 139 1.75 2.54 -0.47
C CYS A 139 0.38 1.84 -0.42
N TRP A 140 -0.65 2.52 0.12
CA TRP A 140 -2.04 2.06 0.13
C TRP A 140 -2.62 1.81 -1.27
N ALA A 141 -2.13 2.55 -2.28
CA ALA A 141 -2.52 2.36 -3.67
C ALA A 141 -1.64 1.30 -4.35
N PHE A 142 -0.33 1.29 -4.06
CA PHE A 142 0.61 0.33 -4.65
C PHE A 142 0.32 -1.10 -4.23
N GLY A 143 0.21 -1.37 -2.93
CA GLY A 143 -0.11 -2.71 -2.42
C GLY A 143 -1.39 -3.28 -3.04
N ALA A 144 -2.43 -2.43 -3.21
CA ALA A 144 -3.67 -2.80 -3.84
C ALA A 144 -3.50 -3.13 -5.34
N VAL A 145 -2.96 -2.19 -6.15
CA VAL A 145 -2.92 -2.38 -7.61
C VAL A 145 -1.93 -3.45 -8.06
N GLU A 146 -0.87 -3.66 -7.30
CA GLU A 146 0.08 -4.75 -7.55
C GLU A 146 -0.60 -6.11 -7.35
N ALA A 147 -1.32 -6.29 -6.24
CA ALA A 147 -2.08 -7.51 -5.99
C ALA A 147 -3.24 -7.69 -6.99
N MET A 148 -3.93 -6.62 -7.40
CA MET A 148 -4.97 -6.64 -8.43
C MET A 148 -4.40 -7.11 -9.77
N SER A 149 -3.23 -6.62 -10.18
CA SER A 149 -2.54 -7.00 -11.43
C SER A 149 -2.22 -8.48 -11.45
N ASP A 150 -1.66 -8.99 -10.37
CA ASP A 150 -1.33 -10.40 -10.21
C ASP A 150 -2.59 -11.29 -10.28
N ARG A 151 -3.65 -10.89 -9.61
CA ARG A 151 -4.93 -11.61 -9.61
C ARG A 151 -5.59 -11.64 -10.98
N ILE A 152 -5.49 -10.57 -11.78
CA ILE A 152 -5.96 -10.55 -13.17
C ILE A 152 -5.21 -11.60 -13.99
N CYS A 153 -3.89 -11.62 -13.89
CA CYS A 153 -3.07 -12.59 -14.60
C CYS A 153 -3.38 -14.05 -14.19
N ILE A 154 -3.44 -14.32 -12.89
CA ILE A 154 -3.74 -15.65 -12.37
C ILE A 154 -5.15 -16.10 -12.81
N ALA A 155 -6.17 -15.28 -12.62
CA ALA A 155 -7.56 -15.63 -12.92
C ALA A 155 -7.81 -15.82 -14.43
N SER A 156 -7.06 -15.14 -15.30
CA SER A 156 -7.13 -15.31 -16.75
C SER A 156 -6.38 -16.56 -17.27
N GLY A 157 -5.82 -17.39 -16.38
CA GLY A 157 -4.96 -18.50 -16.79
C GLY A 157 -3.63 -18.02 -17.39
N GLN A 158 -3.10 -16.92 -16.89
CA GLN A 158 -1.83 -16.30 -17.28
C GLN A 158 -1.83 -15.70 -18.72
N THR A 159 -2.98 -15.29 -19.21
CA THR A 159 -3.11 -14.70 -20.55
C THR A 159 -3.27 -13.17 -20.51
N ASP A 160 -3.82 -12.63 -19.46
CA ASP A 160 -4.02 -11.18 -19.28
C ASP A 160 -2.89 -10.59 -18.40
N GLN A 161 -2.00 -9.84 -19.02
CA GLN A 161 -0.84 -9.23 -18.38
C GLN A 161 -1.07 -7.75 -18.01
N ARG A 162 -2.34 -7.30 -18.00
CA ARG A 162 -2.64 -5.90 -17.66
C ARG A 162 -2.18 -5.55 -16.25
N ARG A 163 -1.45 -4.47 -16.15
CA ARG A 163 -1.03 -3.88 -14.88
C ARG A 163 -2.01 -2.77 -14.50
N VAL A 164 -2.53 -2.81 -13.28
CA VAL A 164 -3.47 -1.81 -12.76
C VAL A 164 -2.71 -0.56 -12.35
N SER A 165 -3.26 0.63 -12.64
CA SER A 165 -2.62 1.93 -12.45
C SER A 165 -2.66 2.42 -11.00
N ALA A 166 -1.49 2.54 -10.36
CA ALA A 166 -1.36 3.26 -9.10
C ALA A 166 -1.67 4.75 -9.26
N GLN A 167 -1.28 5.35 -10.39
CA GLN A 167 -1.55 6.73 -10.76
C GLN A 167 -3.04 7.05 -10.76
N ASN A 168 -3.82 6.23 -11.45
CA ASN A 168 -5.26 6.44 -11.57
C ASN A 168 -5.97 6.29 -10.21
N LEU A 169 -5.65 5.24 -9.47
CA LEU A 169 -6.22 5.02 -8.14
C LEU A 169 -5.90 6.18 -7.20
N LEU A 170 -4.62 6.56 -7.12
CA LEU A 170 -4.12 7.64 -6.28
C LEU A 170 -4.81 8.97 -6.56
N ALA A 171 -4.93 9.34 -7.83
CA ALA A 171 -5.46 10.63 -8.26
C ALA A 171 -6.99 10.69 -8.24
N CYS A 172 -7.67 9.60 -8.59
CA CYS A 172 -9.11 9.62 -8.88
C CYS A 172 -10.00 9.07 -7.77
N CYS A 173 -9.46 8.28 -6.83
CA CYS A 173 -10.25 7.82 -5.70
C CYS A 173 -10.30 8.84 -4.55
N SER A 174 -11.14 9.84 -4.67
CA SER A 174 -11.30 10.86 -3.63
C SER A 174 -11.88 10.34 -2.31
N SER A 175 -12.48 9.15 -2.31
CA SER A 175 -12.99 8.48 -1.11
C SER A 175 -11.96 7.56 -0.45
N CYS A 176 -10.83 7.27 -1.12
CA CYS A 176 -9.81 6.37 -0.59
C CYS A 176 -8.87 7.03 0.43
N GLY A 177 -8.89 8.34 0.56
CA GLY A 177 -8.05 9.07 1.50
C GLY A 177 -7.51 10.38 0.94
N PHE A 178 -6.25 10.66 1.20
CA PHE A 178 -5.59 11.95 0.98
C PHE A 178 -4.49 11.89 -0.09
N GLY A 179 -4.52 10.90 -0.97
CA GLY A 179 -3.55 10.76 -2.05
C GLY A 179 -2.13 10.47 -1.54
N CYS A 180 -1.16 11.34 -1.85
CA CYS A 180 0.22 11.22 -1.38
C CYS A 180 0.39 11.44 0.13
N ASP A 181 -0.63 11.97 0.81
CA ASP A 181 -0.65 12.13 2.26
C ASP A 181 -1.28 10.92 2.98
N GLY A 182 -1.57 9.85 2.23
CA GLY A 182 -2.06 8.57 2.75
C GLY A 182 -3.49 8.22 2.34
N GLY A 183 -3.85 6.95 2.58
CA GLY A 183 -5.17 6.45 2.26
C GLY A 183 -5.49 5.11 2.93
N TYR A 184 -6.69 4.60 2.65
CA TYR A 184 -7.26 3.40 3.24
C TYR A 184 -7.23 2.25 2.24
N PRO A 185 -6.45 1.20 2.49
CA PRO A 185 -6.35 0.03 1.61
C PRO A 185 -7.71 -0.59 1.25
N ALA A 186 -8.59 -0.77 2.22
CA ALA A 186 -9.93 -1.33 1.98
C ALA A 186 -10.76 -0.54 0.96
N TYR A 187 -10.62 0.79 0.95
CA TYR A 187 -11.33 1.63 -0.02
C TYR A 187 -10.76 1.53 -1.43
N ALA A 188 -9.47 1.24 -1.59
CA ALA A 188 -8.86 0.97 -2.89
C ALA A 188 -9.53 -0.24 -3.58
N TRP A 189 -9.71 -1.35 -2.85
CA TRP A 189 -10.40 -2.54 -3.36
C TRP A 189 -11.88 -2.29 -3.66
N ASN A 190 -12.56 -1.54 -2.80
CA ASN A 190 -13.95 -1.18 -3.04
C ASN A 190 -14.11 -0.23 -4.25
N TYR A 191 -13.15 0.67 -4.47
CA TYR A 191 -13.11 1.53 -5.65
C TYR A 191 -12.90 0.71 -6.94
N TRP A 192 -11.98 -0.24 -6.93
CA TRP A 192 -11.79 -1.15 -8.06
C TRP A 192 -13.06 -1.93 -8.42
N LYS A 193 -13.77 -2.44 -7.41
CA LYS A 193 -15.06 -3.12 -7.60
C LYS A 193 -16.13 -2.19 -8.17
N SER A 194 -16.29 -1.01 -7.60
CA SER A 194 -17.43 -0.12 -7.89
C SER A 194 -17.21 0.75 -9.13
N THR A 195 -16.00 1.26 -9.32
CA THR A 195 -15.66 2.23 -10.37
C THR A 195 -14.79 1.62 -11.44
N GLY A 196 -13.75 0.91 -11.04
CA GLY A 196 -12.69 0.40 -11.91
C GLY A 196 -11.47 1.32 -11.91
N ILE A 197 -10.36 0.76 -12.37
CA ILE A 197 -9.07 1.43 -12.46
C ILE A 197 -8.47 1.06 -13.82
N VAL A 198 -7.95 2.04 -14.55
CA VAL A 198 -7.31 1.82 -15.85
C VAL A 198 -5.96 1.10 -15.72
N THR A 199 -5.40 0.69 -16.85
CA THR A 199 -4.05 0.15 -16.88
C THR A 199 -3.00 1.20 -16.58
N GLY A 200 -1.90 0.77 -15.96
CA GLY A 200 -0.74 1.58 -15.63
C GLY A 200 0.44 0.69 -15.27
N GLY A 201 1.58 1.29 -15.06
CA GLY A 201 2.79 0.56 -14.74
C GLY A 201 3.79 1.47 -14.03
N LEU A 202 5.05 1.31 -14.39
CA LEU A 202 6.15 2.10 -13.86
C LEU A 202 6.19 3.49 -14.50
N TYR A 203 7.01 4.36 -13.94
CA TYR A 203 7.32 5.65 -14.54
C TYR A 203 7.92 5.49 -15.93
N GLY A 204 7.34 6.21 -16.90
CA GLY A 204 7.83 6.21 -18.28
C GLY A 204 7.34 5.05 -19.16
N ASP A 205 6.52 4.13 -18.62
CA ASP A 205 5.85 3.10 -19.42
C ASP A 205 4.95 3.76 -20.48
N LYS A 206 4.98 3.21 -21.71
CA LYS A 206 4.22 3.76 -22.84
C LYS A 206 3.07 2.88 -23.31
N ASP A 207 3.04 1.65 -22.84
CA ASP A 207 2.06 0.66 -23.27
C ASP A 207 0.89 0.51 -22.27
N THR A 208 0.62 1.57 -21.49
CA THR A 208 -0.43 1.61 -20.46
C THR A 208 -1.15 2.95 -20.49
N CYS A 209 -2.41 2.97 -20.05
CA CYS A 209 -3.26 4.16 -20.09
C CYS A 209 -2.72 5.31 -19.20
N GLN A 210 -2.40 5.00 -17.94
CA GLN A 210 -1.85 5.98 -16.99
C GLN A 210 -0.67 5.39 -16.22
N PRO A 211 0.57 5.53 -16.73
CA PRO A 211 1.78 5.12 -16.01
C PRO A 211 1.99 6.00 -14.77
N TYR A 212 2.82 5.53 -13.84
CA TYR A 212 3.10 6.31 -12.62
C TYR A 212 3.82 7.61 -12.96
N PHE A 213 3.45 8.69 -12.31
CA PHE A 213 3.91 10.06 -12.66
C PHE A 213 5.26 10.44 -12.07
N LEU A 214 5.75 9.71 -11.06
CA LEU A 214 7.03 9.99 -10.40
C LEU A 214 8.11 9.01 -10.84
N PRO A 215 9.32 9.50 -11.12
CA PRO A 215 10.48 8.64 -11.34
C PRO A 215 10.85 7.91 -10.03
N PRO A 216 11.51 6.74 -10.11
CA PRO A 216 12.00 6.04 -8.94
C PRO A 216 13.05 6.86 -8.17
N CYS A 217 13.10 6.68 -6.86
CA CYS A 217 14.12 7.24 -5.98
C CYS A 217 14.58 6.22 -4.93
N ASP A 218 15.73 6.48 -4.30
CA ASP A 218 16.31 5.56 -3.32
C ASP A 218 15.65 5.71 -1.95
N HIS A 219 14.99 4.64 -1.50
CA HIS A 219 14.32 4.56 -0.20
C HIS A 219 15.22 3.87 0.83
N HIS A 220 15.68 4.61 1.83
CA HIS A 220 16.47 4.06 2.94
C HIS A 220 17.74 3.31 2.52
N VAL A 221 18.26 3.60 1.33
CA VAL A 221 19.49 3.03 0.77
C VAL A 221 20.26 4.10 0.00
N ASP A 222 21.55 3.92 -0.15
CA ASP A 222 22.35 4.64 -1.13
C ASP A 222 22.39 3.81 -2.42
N GLY A 223 21.52 4.15 -3.37
CA GLY A 223 21.30 3.39 -4.59
C GLY A 223 21.59 4.17 -5.87
N LYS A 224 21.00 3.74 -6.97
CA LYS A 224 21.26 4.26 -8.33
C LYS A 224 20.44 5.49 -8.72
N TYR A 225 19.36 5.78 -7.98
CA TYR A 225 18.41 6.82 -8.36
C TYR A 225 18.61 8.15 -7.62
N GLY A 226 19.37 8.13 -6.54
CA GLY A 226 19.46 9.24 -5.61
C GLY A 226 18.29 9.28 -4.60
N PRO A 227 18.45 10.03 -3.49
CA PRO A 227 17.48 10.03 -2.39
C PRO A 227 16.12 10.55 -2.84
N CYS A 228 15.06 10.01 -2.23
CA CYS A 228 13.72 10.57 -2.39
C CYS A 228 13.64 11.97 -1.75
N ASP A 229 13.05 12.90 -2.48
CA ASP A 229 12.76 14.25 -2.01
C ASP A 229 11.61 14.28 -0.98
N ASP A 230 11.23 15.47 -0.54
CA ASP A 230 10.04 15.66 0.29
C ASP A 230 8.78 15.20 -0.45
N THR A 231 7.76 14.81 0.34
CA THR A 231 6.48 14.33 -0.19
C THR A 231 5.88 15.30 -1.22
N THR A 232 5.55 14.78 -2.39
CA THR A 232 4.93 15.53 -3.47
C THR A 232 3.42 15.70 -3.29
N ASN A 233 2.84 16.66 -3.99
CA ASN A 233 1.39 16.84 -4.00
C ASN A 233 0.69 15.73 -4.80
N THR A 234 -0.50 15.34 -4.35
CA THR A 234 -1.35 14.43 -5.10
C THR A 234 -1.71 15.02 -6.47
N PRO A 235 -1.51 14.29 -7.58
CA PRO A 235 -1.87 14.77 -8.91
C PRO A 235 -3.39 14.90 -9.06
N LYS A 236 -3.81 15.76 -9.99
CA LYS A 236 -5.23 15.90 -10.32
C LYS A 236 -5.71 14.66 -11.05
N CYS A 237 -6.95 14.22 -10.74
CA CYS A 237 -7.60 13.16 -11.50
C CYS A 237 -7.86 13.62 -12.94
N VAL A 238 -7.38 12.85 -13.89
CA VAL A 238 -7.72 12.95 -15.32
C VAL A 238 -8.38 11.66 -15.77
N ARG A 239 -9.31 11.73 -16.72
CA ARG A 239 -10.04 10.57 -17.24
C ARG A 239 -9.79 10.41 -18.74
N ASN A 240 -8.52 10.39 -19.08
CA ASN A 240 -8.00 10.12 -20.42
C ASN A 240 -6.70 9.34 -20.27
N CYS A 241 -6.31 8.61 -21.29
CA CYS A 241 -5.00 7.96 -21.33
C CYS A 241 -3.93 8.97 -21.81
N ASP A 242 -2.72 8.86 -21.25
CA ASP A 242 -1.70 9.90 -21.38
C ASP A 242 -0.97 9.89 -22.74
N ASP A 243 -1.00 8.81 -23.50
CA ASP A 243 -0.12 8.59 -24.66
C ASP A 243 -0.77 8.66 -26.05
N GLY A 244 -2.06 8.91 -26.12
CA GLY A 244 -2.79 9.02 -27.40
C GLY A 244 -2.87 7.72 -28.24
N ASN A 245 -2.23 6.65 -27.82
CA ASN A 245 -2.18 5.36 -28.53
C ASN A 245 -3.13 4.32 -27.93
N HIS A 246 -3.69 4.60 -26.76
CA HIS A 246 -4.58 3.68 -26.06
C HIS A 246 -6.05 3.90 -26.43
N ALA A 247 -6.80 2.81 -26.34
CA ALA A 247 -8.23 2.85 -26.41
C ALA A 247 -8.82 3.88 -25.44
N ASP A 248 -10.07 4.25 -25.63
CA ASP A 248 -10.82 5.11 -24.72
C ASP A 248 -10.63 4.69 -23.27
N TYR A 249 -10.36 5.65 -22.39
CA TYR A 249 -10.20 5.48 -20.95
C TYR A 249 -11.25 4.53 -20.34
N THR A 250 -12.50 4.65 -20.79
CA THR A 250 -13.60 3.84 -20.27
C THR A 250 -13.47 2.35 -20.64
N SER A 251 -12.95 2.06 -21.83
CA SER A 251 -12.73 0.69 -22.30
C SER A 251 -11.49 0.03 -21.68
N ASP A 252 -10.54 0.84 -21.14
CA ASP A 252 -9.34 0.36 -20.49
C ASP A 252 -9.55 -0.02 -19.01
N LEU A 253 -10.70 0.34 -18.42
CA LEU A 253 -10.99 0.07 -17.01
C LEU A 253 -10.95 -1.41 -16.68
N THR A 254 -10.07 -1.80 -15.77
CA THR A 254 -10.14 -3.09 -15.07
C THR A 254 -11.10 -2.99 -13.89
N LYS A 255 -11.77 -4.06 -13.53
CA LYS A 255 -12.71 -4.08 -12.40
C LYS A 255 -12.59 -5.34 -11.56
N GLY A 256 -12.92 -5.21 -10.27
CA GLY A 256 -13.19 -6.34 -9.39
C GLY A 256 -14.68 -6.71 -9.44
N SER A 257 -15.00 -7.99 -9.34
CA SER A 257 -16.36 -8.49 -9.09
C SER A 257 -16.71 -8.47 -7.61
N SER A 258 -15.71 -8.57 -6.73
CA SER A 258 -15.85 -8.51 -5.27
C SER A 258 -14.64 -7.81 -4.62
N ALA A 259 -14.86 -7.34 -3.39
CA ALA A 259 -13.81 -6.86 -2.50
C ALA A 259 -14.14 -7.37 -1.08
N TYR A 260 -13.14 -7.88 -0.38
CA TYR A 260 -13.30 -8.51 0.93
C TYR A 260 -12.02 -8.42 1.76
N SER A 261 -12.16 -8.61 3.07
CA SER A 261 -11.04 -8.81 4.00
C SER A 261 -10.83 -10.30 4.26
N VAL A 262 -9.62 -10.63 4.72
CA VAL A 262 -9.25 -11.98 5.15
C VAL A 262 -8.55 -11.89 6.49
N SER A 263 -8.85 -12.80 7.42
CA SER A 263 -8.19 -12.86 8.73
C SER A 263 -7.80 -14.28 9.11
N GLY A 264 -6.75 -14.39 9.91
CA GLY A 264 -6.22 -15.66 10.41
C GLY A 264 -5.23 -16.34 9.45
N GLU A 265 -4.15 -16.88 10.02
CA GLU A 265 -3.02 -17.47 9.28
C GLU A 265 -3.47 -18.46 8.20
N SER A 266 -4.30 -19.43 8.56
CA SER A 266 -4.75 -20.48 7.63
C SER A 266 -5.62 -19.94 6.50
N ASN A 267 -6.49 -18.96 6.77
CA ASN A 267 -7.34 -18.35 5.78
C ASN A 267 -6.51 -17.49 4.81
N ILE A 268 -5.52 -16.76 5.30
CA ILE A 268 -4.60 -15.97 4.47
C ILE A 268 -3.79 -16.90 3.55
N MET A 269 -3.27 -18.01 4.09
CA MET A 269 -2.57 -19.02 3.28
C MET A 269 -3.48 -19.60 2.20
N GLN A 270 -4.71 -19.97 2.54
CA GLN A 270 -5.69 -20.50 1.57
C GLN A 270 -6.03 -19.46 0.51
N GLU A 271 -6.23 -18.20 0.89
CA GLU A 271 -6.51 -17.10 -0.05
C GLU A 271 -5.38 -16.90 -1.06
N LEU A 272 -4.13 -16.85 -0.58
CA LEU A 272 -2.95 -16.73 -1.41
C LEU A 272 -2.82 -17.90 -2.41
N TYR A 273 -3.14 -19.12 -1.95
CA TYR A 273 -3.03 -20.33 -2.75
C TYR A 273 -4.10 -20.43 -3.83
N GLU A 274 -5.35 -20.11 -3.48
CA GLU A 274 -6.50 -20.28 -4.38
C GLU A 274 -6.71 -19.09 -5.32
N SER A 275 -6.40 -17.86 -4.84
CA SER A 275 -6.82 -16.63 -5.51
C SER A 275 -5.66 -15.70 -5.88
N GLY A 276 -4.48 -15.93 -5.31
CA GLY A 276 -3.27 -15.13 -5.56
C GLY A 276 -3.00 -14.03 -4.52
N PRO A 277 -2.03 -13.15 -4.79
CA PRO A 277 -1.53 -12.13 -3.86
C PRO A 277 -2.62 -11.24 -3.27
N VAL A 278 -2.35 -10.76 -2.05
CA VAL A 278 -3.24 -9.86 -1.29
C VAL A 278 -2.51 -8.58 -0.93
N GLU A 279 -3.26 -7.53 -0.64
CA GLU A 279 -2.71 -6.36 0.04
C GLU A 279 -2.72 -6.60 1.54
N ALA A 280 -1.58 -6.40 2.20
CA ALA A 280 -1.42 -6.47 3.63
C ALA A 280 -0.90 -5.15 4.18
N SER A 281 -1.42 -4.73 5.33
CA SER A 281 -0.97 -3.50 5.99
C SER A 281 -0.48 -3.79 7.39
N PHE A 282 0.54 -3.03 7.83
CA PHE A 282 1.15 -3.23 9.14
C PHE A 282 1.76 -1.94 9.69
N THR A 283 2.05 -1.92 10.97
CA THR A 283 2.77 -0.83 11.62
C THR A 283 4.26 -0.98 11.33
N VAL A 284 4.86 0.04 10.72
CA VAL A 284 6.31 0.13 10.53
C VAL A 284 6.96 0.69 11.77
N TYR A 285 8.02 0.04 12.21
CA TYR A 285 8.92 0.51 13.26
C TYR A 285 10.26 0.96 12.65
N GLU A 286 11.03 1.74 13.40
CA GLU A 286 12.29 2.30 12.92
C GLU A 286 13.28 1.23 12.42
N ASP A 287 13.29 0.05 13.02
CA ASP A 287 14.19 -1.04 12.63
C ASP A 287 13.81 -1.68 11.28
N PHE A 288 12.53 -1.64 10.89
CA PHE A 288 12.11 -2.15 9.59
C PHE A 288 12.78 -1.41 8.42
N LEU A 289 13.04 -0.11 8.58
CA LEU A 289 13.69 0.70 7.54
C LEU A 289 15.08 0.14 7.18
N THR A 290 15.73 -0.51 8.12
CA THR A 290 17.08 -1.08 7.96
C THR A 290 17.10 -2.54 7.51
N TYR A 291 15.93 -3.14 7.21
CA TYR A 291 15.85 -4.54 6.80
C TYR A 291 16.70 -4.82 5.54
N LYS A 292 17.46 -5.91 5.58
CA LYS A 292 18.25 -6.41 4.46
C LYS A 292 17.89 -7.82 4.03
N SER A 293 17.78 -8.75 4.97
CA SER A 293 17.53 -10.16 4.66
C SER A 293 17.08 -10.94 5.91
N GLY A 294 16.57 -12.16 5.70
CA GLY A 294 16.09 -13.04 6.77
C GLY A 294 14.64 -12.78 7.11
N VAL A 295 14.15 -13.30 8.23
CA VAL A 295 12.74 -13.18 8.64
C VAL A 295 12.61 -12.05 9.67
N TYR A 296 12.06 -10.92 9.23
CA TYR A 296 11.86 -9.74 10.06
C TYR A 296 10.96 -10.02 11.26
N GLN A 297 11.38 -9.53 12.39
CA GLN A 297 10.66 -9.39 13.63
C GLN A 297 11.07 -8.09 14.27
N HIS A 298 10.11 -7.28 14.71
CA HIS A 298 10.41 -6.04 15.41
C HIS A 298 11.17 -6.29 16.71
N VAL A 299 12.29 -5.62 16.88
CA VAL A 299 13.16 -5.78 18.06
C VAL A 299 13.54 -4.46 18.71
N THR A 300 13.46 -3.34 18.00
CA THR A 300 13.88 -2.03 18.55
C THR A 300 13.37 -0.86 17.72
N GLY A 301 13.20 0.26 18.37
CA GLY A 301 12.75 1.51 17.73
C GLY A 301 11.28 1.82 17.99
N SER A 302 10.87 3.02 17.62
CA SER A 302 9.49 3.50 17.81
C SER A 302 8.65 3.19 16.58
N ALA A 303 7.33 3.12 16.75
CA ALA A 303 6.39 3.06 15.64
C ALA A 303 6.41 4.37 14.84
N LEU A 304 6.46 4.25 13.51
CA LEU A 304 6.55 5.38 12.58
C LEU A 304 5.22 5.65 11.88
N GLY A 305 4.44 4.63 11.59
CA GLY A 305 3.16 4.75 10.88
C GLY A 305 2.74 3.45 10.20
N GLY A 306 1.66 3.53 9.42
CA GLY A 306 1.14 2.39 8.67
C GLY A 306 1.72 2.31 7.26
N HIS A 307 1.99 1.09 6.83
CA HIS A 307 2.47 0.77 5.48
C HIS A 307 1.65 -0.36 4.88
N ALA A 308 1.40 -0.29 3.58
CA ALA A 308 0.73 -1.35 2.84
C ALA A 308 1.67 -1.91 1.78
N ILE A 309 1.62 -3.22 1.61
CA ILE A 309 2.48 -3.99 0.72
C ILE A 309 1.70 -5.10 0.02
N LYS A 310 2.30 -5.71 -0.99
CA LYS A 310 1.80 -6.92 -1.61
C LYS A 310 2.36 -8.15 -0.89
N MET A 311 1.49 -8.96 -0.28
CA MET A 311 1.86 -10.28 0.26
C MET A 311 1.60 -11.34 -0.80
N ILE A 312 2.62 -12.13 -1.14
CA ILE A 312 2.54 -13.07 -2.27
C ILE A 312 2.56 -14.53 -1.84
N GLY A 313 3.20 -14.88 -0.73
CA GLY A 313 3.39 -16.27 -0.35
C GLY A 313 3.87 -16.44 1.08
N TRP A 314 4.37 -17.63 1.36
CA TRP A 314 4.87 -17.99 2.70
C TRP A 314 5.91 -19.11 2.63
N GLY A 315 6.61 -19.32 3.74
CA GLY A 315 7.53 -20.43 3.89
C GLY A 315 8.06 -20.57 5.30
N VAL A 316 9.13 -21.36 5.39
CA VAL A 316 9.92 -21.58 6.61
C VAL A 316 11.38 -21.38 6.27
N GLU A 317 12.08 -20.52 7.01
CA GLU A 317 13.51 -20.28 6.89
C GLU A 317 14.20 -20.51 8.24
N ASN A 318 15.15 -21.42 8.31
CA ASN A 318 15.83 -21.80 9.55
C ASN A 318 14.85 -22.14 10.72
N GLY A 319 13.74 -22.80 10.40
CA GLY A 319 12.70 -23.15 11.36
C GLY A 319 11.73 -22.02 11.74
N VAL A 320 11.89 -20.84 11.15
CA VAL A 320 11.03 -19.68 11.38
C VAL A 320 10.02 -19.54 10.25
N LYS A 321 8.74 -19.57 10.57
CA LYS A 321 7.65 -19.35 9.61
C LYS A 321 7.62 -17.88 9.17
N TYR A 322 7.39 -17.60 7.87
CA TYR A 322 7.34 -16.25 7.35
C TYR A 322 6.23 -16.04 6.30
N TRP A 323 5.81 -14.80 6.15
CA TRP A 323 5.13 -14.28 4.97
C TRP A 323 6.16 -13.70 4.00
N LEU A 324 6.01 -14.00 2.69
CA LEU A 324 6.81 -13.41 1.62
C LEU A 324 6.07 -12.19 1.07
N CYS A 325 6.71 -11.04 1.13
CA CYS A 325 6.13 -9.75 0.79
C CYS A 325 6.97 -8.98 -0.23
N VAL A 326 6.31 -8.20 -1.06
CA VAL A 326 6.90 -7.26 -2.03
C VAL A 326 6.64 -5.85 -1.54
N ASN A 327 7.70 -5.06 -1.41
CA ASN A 327 7.62 -3.65 -1.01
C ASN A 327 7.52 -2.75 -2.26
N SER A 328 7.09 -1.50 -2.05
CA SER A 328 7.01 -0.47 -3.10
C SER A 328 8.10 0.59 -2.98
N TRP A 329 9.32 0.17 -2.65
CA TRP A 329 10.52 1.02 -2.47
C TRP A 329 11.66 0.64 -3.41
N ASN A 330 11.33 0.16 -4.61
CA ASN A 330 12.17 -0.43 -5.64
C ASN A 330 13.08 -1.59 -5.18
N GLU A 331 13.85 -2.15 -6.12
CA GLU A 331 14.72 -3.31 -5.89
C GLU A 331 15.97 -2.99 -5.06
N GLY A 332 16.28 -1.71 -4.84
CA GLY A 332 17.43 -1.30 -4.04
C GLY A 332 17.25 -1.54 -2.54
N TRP A 333 16.02 -1.53 -2.05
CA TRP A 333 15.71 -1.77 -0.65
C TRP A 333 15.51 -3.26 -0.34
N GLY A 334 15.90 -3.67 0.87
CA GLY A 334 15.66 -5.01 1.39
C GLY A 334 16.37 -6.11 0.59
N ASP A 335 15.70 -7.23 0.39
CA ASP A 335 16.17 -8.33 -0.43
C ASP A 335 15.63 -8.20 -1.86
N ASN A 336 16.27 -7.34 -2.67
CA ASN A 336 15.81 -7.00 -4.04
C ASN A 336 14.34 -6.53 -4.10
N GLY A 337 13.93 -5.69 -3.14
CA GLY A 337 12.58 -5.16 -3.02
C GLY A 337 11.60 -6.07 -2.27
N TYR A 338 12.05 -7.26 -1.87
CA TYR A 338 11.27 -8.21 -1.09
C TYR A 338 11.66 -8.16 0.38
N PHE A 339 10.76 -8.65 1.22
CA PHE A 339 11.07 -8.96 2.60
C PHE A 339 10.25 -10.15 3.10
N LYS A 340 10.76 -10.80 4.13
CA LYS A 340 10.06 -11.83 4.88
C LYS A 340 9.73 -11.28 6.26
N ILE A 341 8.52 -11.50 6.73
CA ILE A 341 8.09 -11.13 8.08
C ILE A 341 7.51 -12.35 8.79
N ILE A 342 7.76 -12.47 10.09
CA ILE A 342 7.35 -13.65 10.86
C ILE A 342 5.83 -13.87 10.74
N ARG A 343 5.43 -15.14 10.56
CA ARG A 343 4.06 -15.59 10.34
C ARG A 343 3.49 -16.33 11.54
N GLY A 344 2.19 -16.12 11.83
CA GLY A 344 1.41 -16.87 12.80
C GLY A 344 1.27 -16.21 14.16
N ASN A 345 1.88 -15.02 14.38
CA ASN A 345 1.74 -14.24 15.61
C ASN A 345 1.27 -12.81 15.39
N ASN A 346 0.81 -12.50 14.16
CA ASN A 346 0.34 -11.18 13.78
C ASN A 346 1.38 -10.08 14.03
N GLU A 347 2.62 -10.32 13.57
CA GLU A 347 3.74 -9.41 13.74
C GLU A 347 3.43 -8.02 13.15
N CYS A 348 3.66 -6.98 13.93
CA CYS A 348 3.34 -5.58 13.56
C CYS A 348 1.88 -5.36 13.10
N GLY A 349 0.98 -6.32 13.36
CA GLY A 349 -0.43 -6.26 12.96
C GLY A 349 -0.73 -6.73 11.54
N ILE A 350 0.24 -7.30 10.81
CA ILE A 350 0.12 -7.62 9.39
C ILE A 350 -1.01 -8.61 9.06
N GLU A 351 -1.34 -9.55 9.95
CA GLU A 351 -2.37 -10.56 9.72
C GLU A 351 -3.81 -10.06 9.96
N ARG A 352 -3.98 -8.83 10.48
CA ARG A 352 -5.29 -8.23 10.75
C ARG A 352 -5.81 -7.34 9.64
N SER A 353 -4.94 -6.90 8.74
CA SER A 353 -5.23 -5.88 7.75
C SER A 353 -4.99 -6.40 6.34
N ILE A 354 -5.67 -7.51 6.00
CA ILE A 354 -5.58 -8.14 4.67
C ILE A 354 -6.81 -7.76 3.86
N ASN A 355 -6.56 -7.21 2.67
CA ASN A 355 -7.59 -6.85 1.71
C ASN A 355 -7.36 -7.57 0.37
N ALA A 356 -8.44 -7.99 -0.25
CA ALA A 356 -8.42 -8.73 -1.49
C ALA A 356 -9.72 -8.55 -2.30
N GLY A 357 -9.76 -9.10 -3.51
CA GLY A 357 -10.93 -9.09 -4.36
C GLY A 357 -10.77 -10.03 -5.54
N VAL A 358 -11.87 -10.39 -6.18
CA VAL A 358 -11.87 -11.23 -7.37
C VAL A 358 -11.94 -10.34 -8.61
N PRO A 359 -11.05 -10.49 -9.60
CA PRO A 359 -11.13 -9.74 -10.84
C PRO A 359 -12.40 -10.09 -11.63
N LYS A 360 -12.87 -9.14 -12.41
CA LYS A 360 -13.88 -9.34 -13.45
C LYS A 360 -13.13 -9.37 -14.79
N LEU A 361 -12.97 -10.55 -15.34
CA LEU A 361 -12.33 -10.77 -16.64
C LEU A 361 -13.25 -10.40 -17.79
#